data_82984015a80debe40a3365c31cbf654b
#
_entry.id   82984015a80debe40a3365c31cbf654b
#
_cell.length_a   1.000
_cell.length_b   1.000
_cell.length_c   1.000
_cell.angle_alpha   90.00
_cell.angle_beta   90.00
_cell.angle_gamma   90.00
#
_symmetry.space_group_name_H-M   'P 1'
#
loop_
_entity.id
_entity.type
_entity.pdbx_description
1 polymer ?
#
loop_
_entity_poly.entity_id
_entity_poly.type
_entity_poly.pdbx_seq_one_letter_code
_entity_poly.pdbx_strand_id
1 'polypeptide(L)'
;MNIRLCLLPLLLAVATPAFSQPSQPSLPEWDQLTPAQRETLIAPMRDRWNASPEHRQRMYEHARGWQQMSPEQRSQARRGMHRFQNMSPQQQREARALFAKMRTLDKAQRQELREQWHRMTPEQRRQWLEANPPPPRDR
;
A
#
# COMPACT_ATOMS: atom_id res chain seq x y z
N MET A 1 -55.50 56.15 7.36
CA MET A 1 -54.18 56.67 6.94
C MET A 1 -53.14 55.67 7.51
N ASN A 2 -52.82 54.54 6.74
CA ASN A 2 -52.04 53.44 7.23
C ASN A 2 -50.63 53.51 6.60
N ILE A 3 -49.65 53.86 7.41
CA ILE A 3 -48.27 53.94 7.05
C ILE A 3 -47.70 52.52 7.25
N ARG A 4 -47.41 51.74 6.14
CA ARG A 4 -46.71 50.46 6.17
C ARG A 4 -45.21 50.73 6.14
N LEU A 5 -44.57 50.51 7.29
CA LEU A 5 -43.10 50.55 7.44
C LEU A 5 -42.49 49.26 6.83
N CYS A 6 -41.84 49.39 5.70
CA CYS A 6 -41.06 48.28 5.10
C CYS A 6 -39.70 48.21 5.80
N LEU A 7 -39.48 47.15 6.61
CA LEU A 7 -38.17 46.76 7.13
C LEU A 7 -37.43 45.97 6.09
N LEU A 8 -36.36 46.52 5.51
CA LEU A 8 -35.39 45.80 4.68
C LEU A 8 -34.42 45.03 5.61
N PRO A 9 -34.22 43.71 5.45
CA PRO A 9 -33.15 43.02 6.14
C PRO A 9 -31.81 43.25 5.42
N LEU A 10 -30.86 43.86 6.13
CA LEU A 10 -29.47 44.03 5.70
C LEU A 10 -28.77 42.68 5.83
N LEU A 11 -28.52 41.99 4.71
CA LEU A 11 -27.70 40.76 4.63
C LEU A 11 -26.22 41.15 4.78
N LEU A 12 -25.64 40.93 5.96
CA LEU A 12 -24.20 40.98 6.16
C LEU A 12 -23.56 39.71 5.54
N ALA A 13 -22.89 39.85 4.39
CA ALA A 13 -22.03 38.81 3.81
C ALA A 13 -20.74 38.71 4.64
N VAL A 14 -20.62 37.67 5.47
CA VAL A 14 -19.41 37.35 6.18
C VAL A 14 -18.45 36.65 5.19
N ALA A 15 -17.49 37.40 4.67
CA ALA A 15 -16.41 36.85 3.86
C ALA A 15 -15.46 36.04 4.76
N THR A 16 -15.53 34.70 4.69
CA THR A 16 -14.56 33.80 5.33
C THR A 16 -13.22 33.88 4.60
N PRO A 17 -12.10 34.19 5.27
CA PRO A 17 -10.80 34.16 4.66
C PRO A 17 -10.49 32.69 4.29
N ALA A 18 -10.31 32.42 3.00
CA ALA A 18 -9.77 31.14 2.54
C ALA A 18 -8.32 31.04 2.99
N PHE A 19 -8.04 30.28 4.03
CA PHE A 19 -6.69 29.89 4.40
C PHE A 19 -6.12 29.00 3.28
N SER A 20 -5.37 29.60 2.36
CA SER A 20 -4.53 28.85 1.42
C SER A 20 -3.50 28.08 2.23
N GLN A 21 -3.62 26.76 2.32
CA GLN A 21 -2.56 25.92 2.89
C GLN A 21 -1.30 26.12 2.05
N PRO A 22 -0.14 26.43 2.67
CA PRO A 22 1.11 26.50 1.94
C PRO A 22 1.36 25.13 1.29
N SER A 23 1.37 25.08 -0.04
CA SER A 23 1.80 23.89 -0.77
C SER A 23 3.23 23.59 -0.36
N GLN A 24 3.48 22.42 0.26
CA GLN A 24 4.83 21.99 0.57
C GLN A 24 5.60 21.94 -0.75
N PRO A 25 6.80 22.56 -0.83
CA PRO A 25 7.59 22.50 -2.04
C PRO A 25 7.85 21.04 -2.40
N SER A 26 7.50 20.66 -3.63
CA SER A 26 7.79 19.32 -4.13
C SER A 26 9.31 19.13 -4.15
N LEU A 27 9.78 18.02 -3.57
CA LEU A 27 11.20 17.68 -3.66
C LEU A 27 11.59 17.48 -5.14
N PRO A 28 12.81 17.85 -5.52
CA PRO A 28 13.29 17.72 -6.89
C PRO A 28 13.43 16.25 -7.30
N GLU A 29 13.59 15.99 -8.60
CA GLU A 29 13.86 14.65 -9.12
C GLU A 29 15.20 14.10 -8.61
N TRP A 30 15.38 12.78 -8.67
CA TRP A 30 16.55 12.09 -8.15
C TRP A 30 17.88 12.69 -8.58
N ASP A 31 18.01 13.05 -9.86
CA ASP A 31 19.26 13.57 -10.43
C ASP A 31 19.61 14.99 -9.96
N GLN A 32 18.62 15.71 -9.46
CA GLN A 32 18.76 17.05 -8.89
C GLN A 32 19.02 17.05 -7.38
N LEU A 33 18.87 15.88 -6.72
CA LEU A 33 19.16 15.75 -5.29
C LEU A 33 20.65 15.94 -5.01
N THR A 34 20.96 16.63 -3.91
CA THR A 34 22.33 16.70 -3.38
C THR A 34 22.81 15.32 -2.91
N PRO A 35 24.13 15.08 -2.83
CA PRO A 35 24.68 13.84 -2.26
C PRO A 35 24.15 13.54 -0.86
N ALA A 36 23.98 14.54 0.00
CA ALA A 36 23.43 14.36 1.35
C ALA A 36 21.96 13.92 1.35
N GLN A 37 21.14 14.48 0.45
CA GLN A 37 19.74 14.07 0.28
C GLN A 37 19.64 12.63 -0.23
N ARG A 38 20.45 12.25 -1.23
CA ARG A 38 20.50 10.87 -1.72
C ARG A 38 20.93 9.92 -0.60
N GLU A 39 21.95 10.27 0.16
CA GLU A 39 22.43 9.49 1.29
C GLU A 39 21.31 9.26 2.33
N THR A 40 20.57 10.30 2.69
CA THR A 40 19.42 10.18 3.61
C THR A 40 18.38 9.17 3.12
N LEU A 41 18.14 9.09 1.79
CA LEU A 41 17.17 8.18 1.20
C LEU A 41 17.66 6.73 1.13
N ILE A 42 18.95 6.49 0.94
CA ILE A 42 19.51 5.15 0.78
C ILE A 42 20.07 4.55 2.09
N ALA A 43 20.40 5.38 3.08
CA ALA A 43 20.95 4.94 4.36
C ALA A 43 20.10 3.82 5.04
N PRO A 44 18.77 3.91 5.15
CA PRO A 44 17.97 2.85 5.76
C PRO A 44 18.08 1.50 5.05
N MET A 45 18.25 1.49 3.73
CA MET A 45 18.44 0.26 2.96
C MET A 45 19.83 -0.32 3.20
N ARG A 46 20.87 0.52 3.23
CA ARG A 46 22.24 0.11 3.55
C ARG A 46 22.33 -0.46 4.96
N ASP A 47 21.72 0.22 5.93
CA ASP A 47 21.71 -0.23 7.33
C ASP A 47 21.02 -1.58 7.47
N ARG A 48 19.88 -1.77 6.82
CA ARG A 48 19.21 -3.07 6.78
C ARG A 48 20.05 -4.16 6.12
N TRP A 49 20.74 -3.84 5.04
CA TRP A 49 21.67 -4.76 4.37
C TRP A 49 22.81 -5.21 5.31
N ASN A 50 23.38 -4.26 6.04
CA ASN A 50 24.46 -4.54 6.97
C ASN A 50 24.01 -5.31 8.22
N ALA A 51 22.81 -4.99 8.73
CA ALA A 51 22.24 -5.60 9.93
C ALA A 51 21.77 -7.05 9.72
N SER A 52 21.50 -7.48 8.48
CA SER A 52 20.88 -8.79 8.21
C SER A 52 21.64 -9.57 7.12
N PRO A 53 22.84 -10.11 7.41
CA PRO A 53 23.63 -10.88 6.45
C PRO A 53 22.87 -12.06 5.80
N GLU A 54 22.03 -12.74 6.59
CA GLU A 54 21.21 -13.87 6.17
C GLU A 54 20.09 -13.49 5.18
N HIS A 55 19.74 -12.21 5.10
CA HIS A 55 18.69 -11.72 4.20
C HIS A 55 19.23 -11.05 2.92
N ARG A 56 20.55 -10.86 2.80
CA ARG A 56 21.17 -10.13 1.68
C ARG A 56 20.82 -10.70 0.32
N GLN A 57 20.93 -12.04 0.20
CA GLN A 57 20.61 -12.71 -1.06
C GLN A 57 19.17 -12.43 -1.49
N ARG A 58 18.21 -12.56 -0.57
CA ARG A 58 16.80 -12.30 -0.84
C ARG A 58 16.53 -10.81 -1.18
N MET A 59 17.19 -9.88 -0.47
CA MET A 59 17.08 -8.45 -0.78
C MET A 59 17.58 -8.14 -2.18
N TYR A 60 18.69 -8.74 -2.58
CA TYR A 60 19.28 -8.56 -3.90
C TYR A 60 18.41 -9.15 -5.01
N GLU A 61 17.91 -10.36 -4.83
CA GLU A 61 17.00 -11.02 -5.78
C GLU A 61 15.70 -10.23 -5.96
N HIS A 62 15.16 -9.68 -4.87
CA HIS A 62 13.98 -8.83 -4.93
C HIS A 62 14.24 -7.54 -5.73
N ALA A 63 15.39 -6.89 -5.52
CA ALA A 63 15.77 -5.70 -6.27
C ALA A 63 15.97 -6.01 -7.77
N ARG A 64 16.64 -7.14 -8.10
CA ARG A 64 16.77 -7.61 -9.49
C ARG A 64 15.41 -7.89 -10.13
N GLY A 65 14.53 -8.60 -9.43
CA GLY A 65 13.19 -8.89 -9.92
C GLY A 65 12.40 -7.62 -10.22
N TRP A 66 12.53 -6.61 -9.36
CA TRP A 66 11.92 -5.29 -9.58
C TRP A 66 12.46 -4.59 -10.83
N GLN A 67 13.77 -4.62 -11.04
CA GLN A 67 14.39 -4.02 -12.24
C GLN A 67 13.94 -4.67 -13.54
N GLN A 68 13.68 -5.98 -13.53
CA GLN A 68 13.24 -6.75 -14.69
C GLN A 68 11.74 -6.58 -15.02
N MET A 69 10.95 -6.01 -14.10
CA MET A 69 9.53 -5.77 -14.33
C MET A 69 9.30 -4.65 -15.34
N SER A 70 8.27 -4.81 -16.19
CA SER A 70 7.77 -3.72 -17.02
C SER A 70 7.14 -2.61 -16.16
N PRO A 71 6.97 -1.40 -16.69
CA PRO A 71 6.27 -0.31 -15.99
C PRO A 71 4.87 -0.73 -15.50
N GLU A 72 4.13 -1.50 -16.30
CA GLU A 72 2.79 -2.01 -15.96
C GLU A 72 2.85 -3.00 -14.79
N GLN A 73 3.82 -3.94 -14.82
CA GLN A 73 4.04 -4.90 -13.74
C GLN A 73 4.42 -4.20 -12.44
N ARG A 74 5.31 -3.20 -12.48
CA ARG A 74 5.66 -2.38 -11.31
C ARG A 74 4.45 -1.62 -10.76
N SER A 75 3.61 -1.08 -11.66
CA SER A 75 2.37 -0.41 -11.26
C SER A 75 1.39 -1.37 -10.58
N GLN A 76 1.21 -2.58 -11.12
CA GLN A 76 0.39 -3.62 -10.48
C GLN A 76 0.95 -4.05 -9.13
N ALA A 77 2.27 -4.24 -9.01
CA ALA A 77 2.93 -4.60 -7.76
C ALA A 77 2.73 -3.52 -6.69
N ARG A 78 2.89 -2.22 -7.03
CA ARG A 78 2.61 -1.10 -6.12
C ARG A 78 1.15 -1.09 -5.64
N ARG A 79 0.19 -1.25 -6.56
CA ARG A 79 -1.23 -1.34 -6.18
C ARG A 79 -1.52 -2.55 -5.28
N GLY A 80 -0.87 -3.68 -5.54
CA GLY A 80 -0.95 -4.87 -4.69
C GLY A 80 -0.43 -4.63 -3.28
N MET A 81 0.73 -4.00 -3.17
CA MET A 81 1.36 -3.63 -1.90
C MET A 81 0.47 -2.67 -1.10
N HIS A 82 -0.02 -1.62 -1.74
CA HIS A 82 -0.92 -0.66 -1.10
C HIS A 82 -2.20 -1.33 -0.58
N ARG A 83 -2.84 -2.18 -1.39
CA ARG A 83 -4.02 -2.94 -0.93
C ARG A 83 -3.69 -3.82 0.26
N PHE A 84 -2.56 -4.53 0.23
CA PHE A 84 -2.13 -5.39 1.34
C PHE A 84 -1.89 -4.61 2.63
N GLN A 85 -1.25 -3.43 2.56
CA GLN A 85 -1.00 -2.57 3.72
C GLN A 85 -2.31 -2.08 4.37
N ASN A 86 -3.36 -1.86 3.57
CA ASN A 86 -4.67 -1.39 4.05
C ASN A 86 -5.61 -2.54 4.49
N MET A 87 -5.19 -3.79 4.39
CA MET A 87 -5.94 -4.94 4.90
C MET A 87 -5.87 -5.03 6.43
N SER A 88 -6.94 -5.54 7.05
CA SER A 88 -6.91 -5.90 8.47
C SER A 88 -5.84 -6.97 8.74
N PRO A 89 -5.35 -7.13 9.98
CA PRO A 89 -4.38 -8.17 10.33
C PRO A 89 -4.84 -9.58 9.95
N GLN A 90 -6.14 -9.88 10.06
CA GLN A 90 -6.71 -11.14 9.63
C GLN A 90 -6.64 -11.31 8.10
N GLN A 91 -7.08 -10.31 7.33
CA GLN A 91 -7.01 -10.33 5.88
C GLN A 91 -5.56 -10.47 5.38
N GLN A 92 -4.60 -9.82 6.03
CA GLN A 92 -3.18 -9.99 5.72
C GLN A 92 -2.68 -11.41 5.97
N ARG A 93 -3.17 -12.08 7.05
CA ARG A 93 -2.86 -13.50 7.31
C ARG A 93 -3.41 -14.40 6.21
N GLU A 94 -4.67 -14.21 5.83
CA GLU A 94 -5.35 -14.90 4.74
C GLU A 94 -4.60 -14.73 3.41
N ALA A 95 -4.28 -13.50 3.04
CA ALA A 95 -3.56 -13.19 1.81
C ALA A 95 -2.18 -13.87 1.76
N ARG A 96 -1.42 -13.87 2.87
CA ARG A 96 -0.12 -14.55 2.95
C ARG A 96 -0.22 -16.06 2.80
N ALA A 97 -1.18 -16.69 3.48
CA ALA A 97 -1.41 -18.12 3.39
C ALA A 97 -1.82 -18.52 1.96
N LEU A 98 -2.79 -17.80 1.39
CA LEU A 98 -3.25 -18.03 0.04
C LEU A 98 -2.12 -17.87 -0.99
N PHE A 99 -1.31 -16.81 -0.88
CA PHE A 99 -0.18 -16.56 -1.75
C PHE A 99 0.89 -17.66 -1.62
N ALA A 100 1.22 -18.08 -0.40
CA ALA A 100 2.17 -19.17 -0.15
C ALA A 100 1.70 -20.47 -0.81
N LYS A 101 0.42 -20.82 -0.69
CA LYS A 101 -0.17 -21.99 -1.33
C LYS A 101 -0.13 -21.88 -2.86
N MET A 102 -0.52 -20.73 -3.42
CA MET A 102 -0.49 -20.53 -4.88
C MET A 102 0.89 -20.70 -5.51
N ARG A 103 1.98 -20.45 -4.76
CA ARG A 103 3.35 -20.63 -5.27
C ARG A 103 3.71 -22.10 -5.55
N THR A 104 3.03 -23.05 -4.92
CA THR A 104 3.25 -24.49 -5.07
C THR A 104 2.34 -25.12 -6.14
N LEU A 105 1.45 -24.35 -6.75
CA LEU A 105 0.43 -24.82 -7.67
C LEU A 105 0.74 -24.42 -9.12
N ASP A 106 0.25 -25.19 -10.08
CA ASP A 106 0.24 -24.80 -11.49
C ASP A 106 -0.81 -23.74 -11.81
N LYS A 107 -0.91 -23.31 -13.07
CA LYS A 107 -1.83 -22.25 -13.49
C LYS A 107 -3.29 -22.59 -13.29
N ALA A 108 -3.69 -23.84 -13.62
CA ALA A 108 -5.09 -24.30 -13.52
C ALA A 108 -5.51 -24.41 -12.05
N GLN A 109 -4.69 -25.06 -11.24
CA GLN A 109 -4.89 -25.21 -9.80
C GLN A 109 -4.96 -23.85 -9.06
N ARG A 110 -4.15 -22.86 -9.49
CA ARG A 110 -4.22 -21.48 -8.94
C ARG A 110 -5.56 -20.82 -9.25
N GLN A 111 -6.10 -21.07 -10.45
CA GLN A 111 -7.41 -20.52 -10.83
C GLN A 111 -8.51 -21.16 -9.99
N GLU A 112 -8.51 -22.49 -9.87
CA GLU A 112 -9.45 -23.23 -9.06
C GLU A 112 -9.43 -22.79 -7.59
N LEU A 113 -8.25 -22.68 -6.98
CA LEU A 113 -8.10 -22.21 -5.59
C LEU A 113 -8.67 -20.80 -5.42
N ARG A 114 -8.48 -19.88 -6.37
CA ARG A 114 -9.08 -18.53 -6.32
C ARG A 114 -10.61 -18.59 -6.33
N GLU A 115 -11.17 -19.41 -7.20
CA GLU A 115 -12.62 -19.57 -7.30
C GLU A 115 -13.21 -20.21 -6.05
N GLN A 116 -12.54 -21.22 -5.49
CA GLN A 116 -12.92 -21.81 -4.21
C GLN A 116 -12.87 -20.76 -3.09
N TRP A 117 -11.80 -20.00 -2.99
CA TRP A 117 -11.60 -18.95 -1.99
C TRP A 117 -12.73 -17.91 -2.03
N HIS A 118 -13.13 -17.48 -3.23
CA HIS A 118 -14.22 -16.51 -3.37
C HIS A 118 -15.58 -17.05 -2.89
N ARG A 119 -15.79 -18.34 -2.98
CA ARG A 119 -17.03 -18.99 -2.53
C ARG A 119 -17.04 -19.35 -1.05
N MET A 120 -15.89 -19.38 -0.39
CA MET A 120 -15.77 -19.73 1.03
C MET A 120 -16.42 -18.69 1.94
N THR A 121 -17.17 -19.17 2.94
CA THR A 121 -17.61 -18.36 4.07
C THR A 121 -16.43 -17.95 4.97
N PRO A 122 -16.60 -16.98 5.86
CA PRO A 122 -15.56 -16.62 6.84
C PRO A 122 -15.12 -17.82 7.71
N GLU A 123 -16.05 -18.69 8.10
CA GLU A 123 -15.78 -19.93 8.87
C GLU A 123 -14.91 -20.90 8.09
N GLN A 124 -15.27 -21.15 6.82
CA GLN A 124 -14.50 -22.02 5.93
C GLN A 124 -13.10 -21.49 5.66
N ARG A 125 -12.94 -20.18 5.53
CA ARG A 125 -11.59 -19.56 5.41
C ARG A 125 -10.76 -19.76 6.66
N ARG A 126 -11.35 -19.66 7.86
CA ARG A 126 -10.64 -19.93 9.13
C ARG A 126 -10.13 -21.37 9.17
N GLN A 127 -11.00 -22.34 8.88
CA GLN A 127 -10.63 -23.77 8.83
C GLN A 127 -9.54 -24.03 7.78
N TRP A 128 -9.66 -23.41 6.61
CA TRP A 128 -8.64 -23.53 5.58
C TRP A 128 -7.29 -22.98 6.03
N LEU A 129 -7.25 -21.88 6.79
CA LEU A 129 -6.03 -21.29 7.35
C LEU A 129 -5.37 -22.19 8.40
N GLU A 130 -6.13 -22.93 9.17
CA GLU A 130 -5.60 -23.92 10.12
C GLU A 130 -4.84 -25.03 9.40
N ALA A 131 -5.37 -25.50 8.26
CA ALA A 131 -4.71 -26.50 7.41
C ALA A 131 -3.58 -25.92 6.54
N ASN A 132 -3.54 -24.60 6.30
CA ASN A 132 -2.58 -23.89 5.46
C ASN A 132 -2.05 -22.64 6.17
N PRO A 133 -1.28 -22.79 7.25
CA PRO A 133 -0.78 -21.63 8.00
C PRO A 133 0.13 -20.77 7.13
N PRO A 134 0.06 -19.43 7.27
CA PRO A 134 0.95 -18.54 6.54
C PRO A 134 2.39 -18.75 7.02
N PRO A 135 3.40 -18.55 6.15
CA PRO A 135 4.79 -18.63 6.56
C PRO A 135 5.09 -17.60 7.67
N PRO A 136 6.07 -17.88 8.54
CA PRO A 136 6.53 -16.94 9.55
C PRO A 136 6.81 -15.56 8.94
N ARG A 137 6.59 -14.49 9.73
CA ARG A 137 7.07 -13.17 9.32
C ARG A 137 8.57 -13.14 9.56
N ASP A 138 9.34 -12.94 8.52
CA ASP A 138 10.74 -12.57 8.69
C ASP A 138 10.77 -11.19 9.37
N ARG A 139 11.24 -11.17 10.60
CA ARG A 139 11.45 -9.94 11.38
C ARG A 139 12.65 -9.18 10.88
#